data_050040023d77e0929e82a13acd6dc3c0
#
_entry.id   050040023d77e0929e82a13acd6dc3c0
#
_cell.length_a   1.000
_cell.length_b   1.000
_cell.length_c   1.000
_cell.angle_alpha   90.00
_cell.angle_beta   90.00
_cell.angle_gamma   90.00
#
_symmetry.space_group_name_H-M   'P 1'
#
loop_
_entity.id
_entity.type
_entity.pdbx_description
1 polymer ?
#
loop_
_entity_poly.entity_id
_entity_poly.type
_entity_poly.pdbx_seq_one_letter_code
_entity_poly.pdbx_strand_id
1 'polypeptide(L)'
;MKTTGPSNLITDVEGLLVGNAQDTDLNSGVTTVLCEGGAVASVQVLGGAPGTRDTDLLEPHNTVDSVHALVLSGGSAYGLDAATGVQAALRERNIGFEVAGFCVPIVPSAILFDLANGGNKDWGRYPPYREMGYASANSASRAFQIGTAGAGTGALTADLKAGLGSASLVMDNGVTLGALVAVNAVGTTNVAGGAHFWAAPFEV
;
A
#
# COMPACT_ATOMS: atom_id res chain seq x y z
N MET A 1 14.66 25.47 -5.20
CA MET A 1 14.07 25.21 -3.86
C MET A 1 13.28 23.94 -3.95
N LYS A 2 13.28 23.13 -2.90
CA LYS A 2 12.39 21.99 -2.80
C LYS A 2 11.08 22.49 -2.20
N THR A 3 9.95 22.13 -2.77
CA THR A 3 8.62 22.53 -2.27
C THR A 3 7.75 21.30 -2.11
N THR A 4 6.89 21.34 -1.11
CA THR A 4 5.84 20.31 -0.95
C THR A 4 4.94 20.32 -2.19
N GLY A 5 4.52 19.14 -2.64
CA GLY A 5 3.54 19.05 -3.73
C GLY A 5 2.17 19.62 -3.34
N PRO A 6 1.28 19.85 -4.32
CA PRO A 6 0.01 20.56 -4.10
C PRO A 6 -0.89 19.92 -3.04
N SER A 7 -0.94 18.61 -2.97
CA SER A 7 -1.77 17.86 -2.01
C SER A 7 -0.95 17.27 -0.87
N ASN A 8 0.38 17.31 -0.97
CA ASN A 8 1.30 16.58 -0.10
C ASN A 8 0.96 15.09 0.02
N LEU A 9 0.58 14.46 -1.08
CA LEU A 9 0.22 13.06 -1.18
C LEU A 9 1.05 12.39 -2.30
N ILE A 10 1.23 11.07 -2.23
CA ILE A 10 1.89 10.30 -3.30
C ILE A 10 1.25 10.55 -4.68
N THR A 11 -0.03 10.88 -4.71
CA THR A 11 -0.80 11.17 -5.92
C THR A 11 -0.50 12.53 -6.56
N ASP A 12 0.40 13.33 -6.00
CA ASP A 12 1.01 14.46 -6.70
C ASP A 12 1.98 13.99 -7.81
N VAL A 13 2.44 12.73 -7.74
CA VAL A 13 3.08 12.05 -8.86
C VAL A 13 2.00 11.69 -9.88
N GLU A 14 2.15 12.21 -11.10
CA GLU A 14 1.20 11.97 -12.19
C GLU A 14 1.08 10.48 -12.52
N GLY A 15 -0.13 10.02 -12.78
CA GLY A 15 -0.42 8.61 -13.09
C GLY A 15 -0.58 7.71 -11.86
N LEU A 16 -0.47 8.24 -10.63
CA LEU A 16 -0.76 7.48 -9.42
C LEU A 16 -2.13 7.83 -8.83
N LEU A 17 -2.91 6.80 -8.53
CA LEU A 17 -4.15 6.90 -7.78
C LEU A 17 -4.08 5.97 -6.56
N VAL A 18 -4.71 6.37 -5.45
CA VAL A 18 -4.73 5.54 -4.24
C VAL A 18 -6.17 5.28 -3.81
N GLY A 19 -6.48 4.02 -3.51
CA GLY A 19 -7.76 3.63 -2.95
C GLY A 19 -7.59 2.83 -1.67
N ASN A 20 -8.50 3.06 -0.74
CA ASN A 20 -8.58 2.38 0.55
C ASN A 20 -9.88 1.60 0.66
N ALA A 21 -9.80 0.43 1.26
CA ALA A 21 -10.94 -0.31 1.77
C ALA A 21 -10.60 -0.84 3.17
N GLN A 22 -11.54 -0.73 4.10
CA GLN A 22 -11.36 -1.19 5.47
C GLN A 22 -12.65 -1.76 6.03
N ASP A 23 -12.48 -2.63 7.00
CA ASP A 23 -13.53 -3.19 7.82
C ASP A 23 -13.20 -2.90 9.30
N THR A 24 -14.08 -2.14 9.95
CA THR A 24 -13.89 -1.69 11.33
C THR A 24 -14.15 -2.80 12.36
N ASP A 25 -15.00 -3.77 12.04
CA ASP A 25 -15.24 -4.93 12.90
C ASP A 25 -14.02 -5.87 12.86
N LEU A 26 -13.53 -6.13 11.66
CA LEU A 26 -12.27 -6.84 11.45
C LEU A 26 -11.07 -6.07 12.02
N ASN A 27 -11.14 -4.74 12.11
CA ASN A 27 -10.03 -3.83 12.42
C ASN A 27 -8.82 -4.08 11.51
N SER A 28 -9.05 -4.05 10.20
CA SER A 28 -8.05 -4.29 9.16
C SER A 28 -8.46 -3.62 7.86
N GLY A 29 -7.56 -3.55 6.88
CA GLY A 29 -7.88 -2.95 5.60
C GLY A 29 -6.78 -3.14 4.55
N VAL A 30 -7.06 -2.61 3.36
CA VAL A 30 -6.24 -2.70 2.16
C VAL A 30 -6.08 -1.32 1.56
N THR A 31 -4.86 -0.99 1.15
CA THR A 31 -4.53 0.19 0.35
C THR A 31 -3.95 -0.27 -0.97
N THR A 32 -4.53 0.21 -2.06
CA THR A 32 -4.05 -0.03 -3.43
C THR A 32 -3.51 1.26 -4.02
N VAL A 33 -2.31 1.21 -4.58
CA VAL A 33 -1.76 2.26 -5.45
C VAL A 33 -1.91 1.78 -6.88
N LEU A 34 -2.77 2.42 -7.68
CA LEU A 34 -2.90 2.16 -9.10
C LEU A 34 -1.86 2.96 -9.87
N CYS A 35 -1.25 2.35 -10.87
CA CYS A 35 -0.30 2.96 -11.79
C CYS A 35 -0.98 3.08 -13.17
N GLU A 36 -1.54 4.26 -13.49
CA GLU A 36 -2.18 4.50 -14.79
C GLU A 36 -1.15 4.43 -15.91
N GLY A 37 -1.39 3.56 -16.90
CA GLY A 37 -0.44 3.32 -17.98
C GLY A 37 0.75 2.41 -17.63
N GLY A 38 0.78 1.85 -16.40
CA GLY A 38 1.87 1.04 -15.90
C GLY A 38 3.05 1.87 -15.35
N ALA A 39 3.84 1.28 -14.47
CA ALA A 39 5.04 1.90 -13.90
C ALA A 39 6.18 0.91 -13.79
N VAL A 40 7.41 1.36 -14.04
CA VAL A 40 8.61 0.60 -13.71
C VAL A 40 8.72 0.50 -12.19
N ALA A 41 8.96 -0.69 -11.68
CA ALA A 41 9.04 -0.94 -10.25
C ALA A 41 10.27 -1.76 -9.88
N SER A 42 10.73 -1.56 -8.66
CA SER A 42 11.72 -2.43 -8.02
C SER A 42 11.34 -2.66 -6.55
N VAL A 43 11.96 -3.63 -5.92
CA VAL A 43 11.66 -4.00 -4.54
C VAL A 43 12.94 -4.28 -3.77
N GLN A 44 12.90 -3.96 -2.49
CA GLN A 44 13.85 -4.45 -1.52
C GLN A 44 13.08 -5.00 -0.33
N VAL A 45 13.30 -6.28 0.00
CA VAL A 45 12.65 -6.96 1.11
C VAL A 45 13.65 -7.05 2.26
N LEU A 46 13.35 -6.37 3.37
CA LEU A 46 14.18 -6.33 4.56
C LEU A 46 13.42 -6.89 5.76
N GLY A 47 14.14 -7.38 6.74
CA GLY A 47 13.56 -7.92 7.98
C GLY A 47 13.35 -9.42 7.97
N GLY A 48 13.00 -9.98 9.13
CA GLY A 48 13.01 -11.41 9.40
C GLY A 48 11.75 -12.17 9.06
N ALA A 49 10.65 -11.48 8.71
CA ALA A 49 9.35 -12.11 8.43
C ALA A 49 8.65 -11.42 7.26
N PRO A 50 9.23 -11.45 6.04
CA PRO A 50 8.60 -10.84 4.89
C PRO A 50 7.33 -11.58 4.50
N GLY A 51 6.30 -10.81 4.15
CA GLY A 51 5.06 -11.30 3.55
C GLY A 51 4.80 -10.51 2.27
N THR A 52 5.20 -11.07 1.13
CA THR A 52 5.12 -10.41 -0.17
C THR A 52 4.60 -11.37 -1.24
N ARG A 53 4.08 -10.81 -2.32
CA ARG A 53 3.61 -11.54 -3.50
C ARG A 53 4.10 -10.86 -4.77
N ASP A 54 4.52 -11.65 -5.77
CA ASP A 54 5.00 -11.23 -7.09
C ASP A 54 6.22 -10.27 -7.04
N THR A 55 7.00 -10.28 -5.96
CA THR A 55 8.17 -9.40 -5.79
C THR A 55 9.37 -9.86 -6.60
N ASP A 56 9.57 -11.17 -6.76
CA ASP A 56 10.68 -11.70 -7.57
C ASP A 56 10.58 -11.29 -9.05
N LEU A 57 9.35 -11.03 -9.52
CA LEU A 57 9.09 -10.57 -10.87
C LEU A 57 9.71 -9.20 -11.16
N LEU A 58 9.99 -8.39 -10.15
CA LEU A 58 10.57 -7.04 -10.26
C LEU A 58 12.09 -7.04 -10.46
N GLU A 59 12.74 -8.18 -10.48
CA GLU A 59 14.17 -8.26 -10.76
C GLU A 59 14.48 -7.82 -12.19
N PRO A 60 15.53 -7.00 -12.41
CA PRO A 60 15.80 -6.35 -13.69
C PRO A 60 16.01 -7.29 -14.89
N HIS A 61 16.30 -8.56 -14.64
CA HIS A 61 16.52 -9.56 -15.67
C HIS A 61 15.23 -10.31 -16.08
N ASN A 62 14.10 -10.01 -15.43
CA ASN A 62 12.82 -10.64 -15.73
C ASN A 62 12.10 -9.94 -16.90
N THR A 63 11.18 -10.67 -17.53
CA THR A 63 10.54 -10.27 -18.79
C THR A 63 9.51 -9.14 -18.61
N VAL A 64 8.87 -9.06 -17.45
CA VAL A 64 7.82 -8.06 -17.18
C VAL A 64 8.49 -6.78 -16.69
N ASP A 65 8.29 -5.70 -17.41
CA ASP A 65 8.95 -4.41 -17.20
C ASP A 65 8.11 -3.36 -16.45
N SER A 66 6.84 -3.67 -16.21
CA SER A 66 5.92 -2.72 -15.57
C SER A 66 4.90 -3.38 -14.66
N VAL A 67 4.49 -2.66 -13.62
CA VAL A 67 3.41 -3.02 -12.71
C VAL A 67 2.20 -2.13 -12.94
N HIS A 68 1.00 -2.64 -12.65
CA HIS A 68 -0.26 -1.93 -12.85
C HIS A 68 -0.87 -1.45 -11.53
N ALA A 69 -0.47 -2.08 -10.42
CA ALA A 69 -0.79 -1.63 -9.07
C ALA A 69 0.21 -2.18 -8.07
N LEU A 70 0.28 -1.53 -6.90
CA LEU A 70 0.93 -2.04 -5.69
C LEU A 70 -0.10 -2.14 -4.57
N VAL A 71 0.00 -3.15 -3.72
CA VAL A 71 -0.95 -3.39 -2.63
C VAL A 71 -0.24 -3.49 -1.29
N LEU A 72 -0.74 -2.72 -0.32
CA LEU A 72 -0.45 -2.91 1.09
C LEU A 72 -1.72 -3.44 1.78
N SER A 73 -1.61 -4.50 2.56
CA SER A 73 -2.75 -5.15 3.18
C SER A 73 -2.47 -5.53 4.63
N GLY A 74 -3.43 -5.32 5.51
CA GLY A 74 -3.45 -6.01 6.80
C GLY A 74 -3.63 -7.52 6.62
N GLY A 75 -3.81 -8.26 7.70
CA GLY A 75 -4.13 -9.69 7.68
C GLY A 75 -2.93 -10.62 7.60
N SER A 76 -1.70 -10.12 7.72
CA SER A 76 -0.52 -10.97 7.59
C SER A 76 -0.57 -11.76 6.26
N ALA A 77 -0.15 -13.01 6.23
CA ALA A 77 -0.15 -13.83 5.01
C ALA A 77 -1.52 -13.95 4.34
N TYR A 78 -2.62 -13.88 5.10
CA TYR A 78 -3.98 -13.86 4.53
C TYR A 78 -4.25 -12.61 3.68
N GLY A 79 -3.61 -11.49 4.02
CA GLY A 79 -3.72 -10.24 3.29
C GLY A 79 -3.14 -10.28 1.88
N LEU A 80 -2.29 -11.25 1.55
CA LEU A 80 -1.76 -11.44 0.18
C LEU A 80 -2.87 -11.71 -0.84
N ASP A 81 -4.04 -12.18 -0.39
CA ASP A 81 -5.20 -12.39 -1.26
C ASP A 81 -5.83 -11.07 -1.77
N ALA A 82 -5.52 -9.93 -1.14
CA ALA A 82 -5.97 -8.61 -1.59
C ALA A 82 -5.51 -8.32 -3.03
N ALA A 83 -4.29 -8.68 -3.40
CA ALA A 83 -3.79 -8.51 -4.76
C ALA A 83 -4.63 -9.26 -5.80
N THR A 84 -5.24 -10.40 -5.46
CA THR A 84 -6.16 -11.13 -6.33
C THR A 84 -7.42 -10.30 -6.63
N GLY A 85 -7.94 -9.60 -5.63
CA GLY A 85 -9.08 -8.69 -5.82
C GLY A 85 -8.73 -7.50 -6.72
N VAL A 86 -7.55 -6.91 -6.52
CA VAL A 86 -7.06 -5.82 -7.39
C VAL A 86 -6.86 -6.31 -8.83
N GLN A 87 -6.30 -7.52 -9.02
CA GLN A 87 -6.17 -8.12 -10.35
C GLN A 87 -7.54 -8.29 -11.03
N ALA A 88 -8.57 -8.70 -10.28
CA ALA A 88 -9.93 -8.81 -10.82
C ALA A 88 -10.46 -7.45 -11.31
N ALA A 89 -10.32 -6.39 -10.50
CA ALA A 89 -10.75 -5.04 -10.87
C ALA A 89 -10.01 -4.48 -12.09
N LEU A 90 -8.70 -4.74 -12.21
CA LEU A 90 -7.91 -4.31 -13.36
C LEU A 90 -8.24 -5.10 -14.62
N ARG A 91 -8.47 -6.41 -14.48
CA ARG A 91 -8.88 -7.28 -15.59
C ARG A 91 -10.22 -6.82 -16.20
N GLU A 92 -11.19 -6.45 -15.39
CA GLU A 92 -12.48 -5.90 -15.85
C GLU A 92 -12.32 -4.63 -16.68
N ARG A 93 -11.25 -3.86 -16.42
CA ARG A 93 -10.88 -2.64 -17.15
C ARG A 93 -9.94 -2.91 -18.32
N ASN A 94 -9.58 -4.18 -18.59
CA ASN A 94 -8.60 -4.60 -19.58
C ASN A 94 -7.23 -3.92 -19.38
N ILE A 95 -6.78 -3.83 -18.12
CA ILE A 95 -5.47 -3.27 -17.72
C ILE A 95 -4.57 -4.41 -17.28
N GLY A 96 -3.41 -4.57 -17.91
CA GLY A 96 -2.47 -5.63 -17.58
C GLY A 96 -1.39 -5.81 -18.64
N PHE A 97 -0.49 -6.73 -18.39
CA PHE A 97 0.53 -7.19 -19.33
C PHE A 97 -0.11 -8.11 -20.37
N GLU A 98 0.06 -7.79 -21.64
CA GLU A 98 -0.50 -8.59 -22.72
C GLU A 98 0.44 -9.74 -23.11
N VAL A 99 -0.08 -10.96 -23.03
CA VAL A 99 0.65 -12.16 -23.42
C VAL A 99 -0.31 -13.22 -24.00
N ALA A 100 0.03 -13.77 -25.15
CA ALA A 100 -0.73 -14.85 -25.82
C ALA A 100 -2.25 -14.55 -25.96
N GLY A 101 -2.63 -13.28 -26.12
CA GLY A 101 -4.03 -12.85 -26.22
C GLY A 101 -4.75 -12.69 -24.89
N PHE A 102 -4.03 -12.78 -23.77
CA PHE A 102 -4.56 -12.52 -22.42
C PHE A 102 -3.96 -11.22 -21.85
N CYS A 103 -4.79 -10.48 -21.13
CA CYS A 103 -4.38 -9.33 -20.33
C CYS A 103 -4.23 -9.75 -18.87
N VAL A 104 -3.00 -9.71 -18.34
CA VAL A 104 -2.65 -10.18 -17.00
C VAL A 104 -2.18 -9.00 -16.13
N PRO A 105 -2.98 -8.52 -15.18
CA PRO A 105 -2.56 -7.46 -14.28
C PRO A 105 -1.39 -7.91 -13.38
N ILE A 106 -0.34 -7.11 -13.34
CA ILE A 106 0.82 -7.33 -12.48
C ILE A 106 0.65 -6.47 -11.23
N VAL A 107 0.51 -7.14 -10.07
CA VAL A 107 0.09 -6.51 -8.81
C VAL A 107 0.93 -7.03 -7.64
N PRO A 108 2.17 -6.57 -7.50
CA PRO A 108 2.98 -6.90 -6.33
C PRO A 108 2.33 -6.40 -5.04
N SER A 109 2.50 -7.16 -3.96
CA SER A 109 1.91 -6.80 -2.67
C SER A 109 2.84 -7.09 -1.49
N ALA A 110 2.60 -6.36 -0.40
CA ALA A 110 3.20 -6.59 0.89
C ALA A 110 2.16 -6.49 2.01
N ILE A 111 2.39 -7.19 3.11
CA ILE A 111 1.45 -7.26 4.23
C ILE A 111 1.95 -6.55 5.48
N LEU A 112 0.98 -6.24 6.35
CA LEU A 112 1.18 -5.86 7.74
C LEU A 112 0.59 -6.95 8.65
N PHE A 113 1.22 -7.17 9.79
CA PHE A 113 0.68 -8.04 10.82
C PHE A 113 -0.25 -7.23 11.74
N ASP A 114 -1.55 -7.39 11.56
CA ASP A 114 -2.59 -6.75 12.38
C ASP A 114 -3.60 -7.74 12.97
N LEU A 115 -3.25 -9.03 13.01
CA LEU A 115 -4.16 -10.08 13.51
C LEU A 115 -4.40 -9.99 15.02
N ALA A 116 -3.44 -9.49 15.78
CA ALA A 116 -3.50 -9.42 17.24
C ALA A 116 -4.02 -8.07 17.78
N ASN A 117 -4.78 -7.32 16.98
CA ASN A 117 -5.20 -5.95 17.32
C ASN A 117 -6.61 -5.84 17.93
N GLY A 118 -7.23 -6.95 18.32
CA GLY A 118 -8.54 -6.99 18.98
C GLY A 118 -9.76 -6.96 18.04
N GLY A 119 -9.60 -6.85 16.72
CA GLY A 119 -10.69 -6.96 15.75
C GLY A 119 -11.18 -8.41 15.58
N ASN A 120 -12.41 -8.58 15.10
CA ASN A 120 -13.00 -9.89 14.83
C ASN A 120 -12.30 -10.56 13.63
N LYS A 121 -11.60 -11.67 13.87
CA LYS A 121 -10.88 -12.45 12.86
C LYS A 121 -11.58 -13.78 12.52
N ASP A 122 -12.80 -13.96 12.98
CA ASP A 122 -13.60 -15.16 12.69
C ASP A 122 -14.36 -15.02 11.36
N TRP A 123 -13.61 -15.01 10.26
CA TRP A 123 -14.14 -14.88 8.90
C TRP A 123 -14.48 -16.22 8.23
N GLY A 124 -14.35 -17.34 8.93
CA GLY A 124 -14.62 -18.66 8.38
C GLY A 124 -13.51 -19.16 7.43
N ARG A 125 -13.90 -19.74 6.29
CA ARG A 125 -12.96 -20.41 5.37
C ARG A 125 -12.05 -19.45 4.62
N TYR A 126 -12.57 -18.33 4.14
CA TYR A 126 -11.85 -17.40 3.30
C TYR A 126 -11.77 -16.02 3.94
N PRO A 127 -10.56 -15.43 4.03
CA PRO A 127 -10.41 -14.11 4.58
C PRO A 127 -10.99 -13.05 3.63
N PRO A 128 -11.47 -11.89 4.15
CA PRO A 128 -12.17 -10.90 3.33
C PRO A 128 -11.25 -10.01 2.48
N TYR A 129 -9.94 -10.22 2.50
CA TYR A 129 -8.96 -9.32 1.89
C TYR A 129 -9.08 -9.23 0.38
N ARG A 130 -9.53 -10.29 -0.30
CA ARG A 130 -9.82 -10.26 -1.74
C ARG A 130 -10.87 -9.21 -2.09
N GLU A 131 -11.99 -9.23 -1.39
CA GLU A 131 -13.08 -8.27 -1.62
C GLU A 131 -12.65 -6.84 -1.26
N MET A 132 -11.88 -6.68 -0.18
CA MET A 132 -11.31 -5.38 0.16
C MET A 132 -10.30 -4.90 -0.90
N GLY A 133 -9.49 -5.79 -1.47
CA GLY A 133 -8.60 -5.46 -2.57
C GLY A 133 -9.36 -4.97 -3.80
N TYR A 134 -10.42 -5.66 -4.18
CA TYR A 134 -11.30 -5.25 -5.27
C TYR A 134 -11.95 -3.88 -5.00
N ALA A 135 -12.48 -3.68 -3.79
CA ALA A 135 -13.11 -2.42 -3.39
C ALA A 135 -12.09 -1.26 -3.36
N SER A 136 -10.88 -1.48 -2.85
CA SER A 136 -9.82 -0.46 -2.81
C SER A 136 -9.40 -0.03 -4.21
N ALA A 137 -9.24 -0.96 -5.15
CA ALA A 137 -8.93 -0.64 -6.54
C ALA A 137 -10.05 0.19 -7.22
N ASN A 138 -11.31 -0.10 -6.90
CA ASN A 138 -12.46 0.61 -7.46
C ASN A 138 -12.69 1.98 -6.81
N SER A 139 -12.20 2.23 -5.60
CA SER A 139 -12.27 3.53 -4.91
C SER A 139 -11.07 4.44 -5.18
N ALA A 140 -10.10 3.99 -5.97
CA ALA A 140 -8.86 4.73 -6.20
C ALA A 140 -9.09 6.10 -6.84
N SER A 141 -8.48 7.11 -6.26
CA SER A 141 -8.59 8.51 -6.69
C SER A 141 -7.34 9.30 -6.30
N ARG A 142 -7.24 10.55 -6.76
CA ARG A 142 -6.14 11.45 -6.38
C ARG A 142 -6.23 11.90 -4.91
N ALA A 143 -7.44 12.08 -4.39
CA ALA A 143 -7.67 12.42 -2.99
C ALA A 143 -8.05 11.17 -2.21
N PHE A 144 -7.27 10.81 -1.20
CA PHE A 144 -7.50 9.64 -0.36
C PHE A 144 -7.22 9.93 1.11
N GLN A 145 -7.75 9.11 1.99
CA GLN A 145 -7.55 9.25 3.43
C GLN A 145 -6.23 8.62 3.87
N ILE A 146 -5.57 9.26 4.83
CA ILE A 146 -4.39 8.77 5.55
C ILE A 146 -4.75 8.49 7.02
N GLY A 147 -3.80 8.03 7.82
CA GLY A 147 -4.01 7.68 9.22
C GLY A 147 -4.69 6.31 9.37
N THR A 148 -5.82 6.26 10.04
CA THR A 148 -6.61 5.04 10.27
C THR A 148 -7.46 4.74 9.04
N ALA A 149 -6.84 4.45 7.91
CA ALA A 149 -7.49 4.16 6.64
C ALA A 149 -6.77 3.05 5.90
N GLY A 150 -7.49 2.26 5.10
CA GLY A 150 -6.94 1.17 4.31
C GLY A 150 -6.03 0.25 5.13
N ALA A 151 -4.84 -0.05 4.64
CA ALA A 151 -3.85 -0.88 5.32
C ALA A 151 -3.42 -0.33 6.70
N GLY A 152 -3.60 0.98 6.94
CA GLY A 152 -3.33 1.60 8.23
C GLY A 152 -4.39 1.35 9.30
N THR A 153 -5.56 0.79 8.95
CA THR A 153 -6.72 0.65 9.85
C THR A 153 -6.41 -0.17 11.08
N GLY A 154 -5.77 -1.33 10.91
CA GLY A 154 -5.42 -2.23 12.01
C GLY A 154 -3.97 -2.11 12.49
N ALA A 155 -3.18 -1.24 11.88
CA ALA A 155 -1.76 -1.14 12.12
C ALA A 155 -1.43 -0.61 13.52
N LEU A 156 -0.42 -1.23 14.16
CA LEU A 156 0.08 -0.88 15.48
C LEU A 156 1.60 -0.77 15.46
N THR A 157 2.14 0.06 16.34
CA THR A 157 3.52 -0.05 16.82
C THR A 157 3.53 -0.70 18.21
N ALA A 158 4.68 -0.76 18.87
CA ALA A 158 4.79 -1.39 20.18
C ALA A 158 3.89 -0.72 21.25
N ASP A 159 3.66 0.57 21.14
CA ASP A 159 3.01 1.38 22.18
C ASP A 159 1.95 2.35 21.63
N LEU A 160 1.85 2.53 20.32
CA LEU A 160 0.91 3.46 19.69
C LEU A 160 0.12 2.79 18.58
N LYS A 161 -1.06 3.34 18.30
CA LYS A 161 -1.75 3.08 17.04
C LYS A 161 -0.93 3.69 15.91
N ALA A 162 -0.68 2.87 14.91
CA ALA A 162 0.00 3.29 13.69
C ALA A 162 -1.03 3.66 12.59
N GLY A 163 -0.60 3.76 11.36
CA GLY A 163 -1.49 4.18 10.28
C GLY A 163 -0.81 4.25 8.93
N LEU A 164 -1.53 4.82 7.99
CA LEU A 164 -1.09 5.14 6.64
C LEU A 164 -0.62 6.59 6.58
N GLY A 165 0.59 6.84 6.10
CA GLY A 165 1.14 8.17 5.87
C GLY A 165 1.44 8.40 4.40
N SER A 166 1.40 9.66 3.97
CA SER A 166 1.79 10.04 2.62
C SER A 166 2.36 11.45 2.60
N ALA A 167 3.30 11.68 1.71
CA ALA A 167 3.89 13.00 1.46
C ALA A 167 4.41 13.09 0.03
N SER A 168 4.63 14.32 -0.45
CA SER A 168 5.25 14.58 -1.74
C SER A 168 6.20 15.76 -1.71
N LEU A 169 7.11 15.80 -2.67
CA LEU A 169 8.13 16.82 -2.83
C LEU A 169 8.33 17.10 -4.32
N VAL A 170 8.31 18.37 -4.71
CA VAL A 170 8.66 18.82 -6.06
C VAL A 170 10.07 19.40 -6.03
N MET A 171 10.94 18.87 -6.89
CA MET A 171 12.34 19.29 -7.02
C MET A 171 12.47 20.44 -8.01
N ASP A 172 13.57 21.20 -7.93
CA ASP A 172 13.86 22.36 -8.81
C ASP A 172 13.87 22.02 -10.31
N ASN A 173 14.17 20.79 -10.65
CA ASN A 173 14.17 20.29 -12.03
C ASN A 173 12.80 19.79 -12.51
N GLY A 174 11.74 19.99 -11.72
CA GLY A 174 10.38 19.58 -12.03
C GLY A 174 10.03 18.13 -11.70
N VAL A 175 10.99 17.34 -11.19
CA VAL A 175 10.72 15.96 -10.75
C VAL A 175 9.88 15.99 -9.48
N THR A 176 8.79 15.24 -9.47
CA THR A 176 7.94 15.02 -8.28
C THR A 176 8.29 13.67 -7.64
N LEU A 177 8.55 13.69 -6.36
CA LEU A 177 8.71 12.51 -5.52
C LEU A 177 7.47 12.32 -4.66
N GLY A 178 6.98 11.10 -4.56
CA GLY A 178 5.85 10.76 -3.70
C GLY A 178 6.22 9.59 -2.78
N ALA A 179 5.69 9.61 -1.56
CA ALA A 179 5.84 8.53 -0.59
C ALA A 179 4.48 8.10 -0.03
N LEU A 180 4.30 6.80 0.15
CA LEU A 180 3.20 6.20 0.89
C LEU A 180 3.77 5.16 1.84
N VAL A 181 3.39 5.22 3.10
CA VAL A 181 3.94 4.33 4.14
C VAL A 181 2.81 3.79 5.00
N ALA A 182 2.73 2.47 5.14
CA ALA A 182 1.92 1.83 6.17
C ALA A 182 2.85 1.39 7.31
N VAL A 183 2.63 1.91 8.50
CA VAL A 183 3.51 1.71 9.66
C VAL A 183 2.98 0.59 10.53
N ASN A 184 3.77 -0.48 10.73
CA ASN A 184 3.44 -1.62 11.60
C ASN A 184 4.73 -2.20 12.19
N ALA A 185 5.43 -1.41 12.99
CA ALA A 185 6.75 -1.76 13.49
C ALA A 185 6.70 -2.39 14.90
N VAL A 186 7.52 -3.40 15.12
CA VAL A 186 7.92 -3.84 16.48
C VAL A 186 8.95 -2.84 16.99
N GLY A 187 8.49 -1.72 17.54
CA GLY A 187 9.30 -0.59 17.97
C GLY A 187 8.42 0.60 18.25
N THR A 188 9.01 1.68 18.77
CA THR A 188 8.29 2.93 19.07
C THR A 188 8.68 4.04 18.11
N THR A 189 7.72 4.88 17.74
CA THR A 189 7.92 6.07 16.92
C THR A 189 8.30 7.30 17.72
N ASN A 190 8.19 7.24 19.05
CA ASN A 190 8.50 8.33 19.96
C ASN A 190 9.81 8.12 20.71
N VAL A 191 10.41 9.23 21.14
CA VAL A 191 11.69 9.25 21.86
C VAL A 191 11.44 8.89 23.33
N ALA A 192 12.06 7.80 23.80
CA ALA A 192 12.06 7.37 25.19
C ALA A 192 10.66 7.30 25.86
N GLY A 193 9.62 6.95 25.09
CA GLY A 193 8.24 6.91 25.59
C GLY A 193 7.62 8.29 25.86
N GLY A 194 8.27 9.37 25.42
CA GLY A 194 7.80 10.75 25.56
C GLY A 194 6.83 11.19 24.48
N ALA A 195 6.49 12.46 24.47
CA ALA A 195 5.57 13.06 23.49
C ALA A 195 6.23 13.48 22.16
N HIS A 196 7.53 13.29 22.01
CA HIS A 196 8.28 13.71 20.83
C HIS A 196 8.51 12.53 19.89
N PHE A 197 8.16 12.70 18.63
CA PHE A 197 8.45 11.73 17.57
C PHE A 197 9.90 11.84 17.09
N TRP A 198 10.49 10.71 16.72
CA TRP A 198 11.81 10.67 16.08
C TRP A 198 11.86 11.50 14.79
N ALA A 199 10.72 11.60 14.08
CA ALA A 199 10.61 12.35 12.84
C ALA A 199 10.50 13.88 13.03
N ALA A 200 10.20 14.38 14.24
CA ALA A 200 9.92 15.78 14.50
C ALA A 200 10.97 16.78 13.93
N PRO A 201 12.29 16.49 13.94
CA PRO A 201 13.30 17.39 13.34
C PRO A 201 13.21 17.51 11.81
N PHE A 202 12.47 16.62 11.14
CA PHE A 202 12.35 16.54 9.69
C PHE A 202 10.97 16.98 9.18
N GLU A 203 10.06 17.31 10.08
CA GLU A 203 8.75 17.87 9.75
C GLU A 203 8.90 19.34 9.40
N VAL A 204 8.23 19.77 8.33
CA VAL A 204 8.30 21.15 7.77
C VAL A 204 6.93 21.81 7.90
#